data_91d865a73b6fc2868f42626fb4875aab
#
_entry.id   91d865a73b6fc2868f42626fb4875aab
#
_cell.length_a   1.000
_cell.length_b   1.000
_cell.length_c   1.000
_cell.angle_alpha   90.00
_cell.angle_beta   90.00
_cell.angle_gamma   90.00
#
_symmetry.space_group_name_H-M   'P 1'
#
loop_
_entity.id
_entity.type
_entity.pdbx_description
1 polymer ?
#
loop_
_entity_poly.entity_id
_entity_poly.type
_entity_poly.pdbx_seq_one_letter_code
_entity_poly.pdbx_strand_id
1 'polypeptide(L)'
;MKRHFVSVSLALTALCGSLSATPSGLNNIPTADVTPMGVGVIQAFSNFGNDVDSDFNLGFKTGLDVFGQKFELGADSHILPDKGGPVVFHAKYSLPFGEGLPTLGLGVANIALTNDDRDRAGDPFTYAVLSHDFGGMFRAHAGYGFQTDNNSVLLGLDKTFKVLERDLVLRTDLIQIADESDWMASFGFLYALHEHVVLESWMSQPFDDGDPIFTVKLNFVLKF
;
A
#
# COMPACT_ATOMS: atom_id res chain seq x y z
N MET A 1 28.11 5.85 21.54
CA MET A 1 27.63 5.44 20.22
C MET A 1 26.51 4.38 20.28
N LYS A 2 25.66 4.30 21.29
CA LYS A 2 24.57 3.28 21.40
C LYS A 2 23.14 3.85 21.44
N ARG A 3 22.96 5.17 21.22
CA ARG A 3 21.64 5.80 21.34
C ARG A 3 20.91 6.05 20.00
N HIS A 4 21.57 5.90 18.85
CA HIS A 4 20.95 6.11 17.53
C HIS A 4 20.28 4.86 16.94
N PHE A 5 20.70 3.65 17.34
CA PHE A 5 20.16 2.38 16.81
C PHE A 5 18.70 2.10 17.18
N VAL A 6 18.27 2.53 18.39
CA VAL A 6 16.89 2.25 18.86
C VAL A 6 15.85 3.10 18.14
N SER A 7 16.26 4.29 17.68
CA SER A 7 15.33 5.21 17.00
C SER A 7 15.01 4.79 15.55
N VAL A 8 15.99 4.21 14.85
CA VAL A 8 15.84 3.80 13.45
C VAL A 8 14.93 2.57 13.34
N SER A 9 15.15 1.56 14.18
CA SER A 9 14.28 0.37 14.22
C SER A 9 12.84 0.71 14.60
N LEU A 10 12.62 1.70 15.49
CA LEU A 10 11.29 2.12 15.89
C LEU A 10 10.57 2.90 14.77
N ALA A 11 11.29 3.70 13.98
CA ALA A 11 10.72 4.45 12.86
C ALA A 11 10.34 3.50 11.70
N LEU A 12 11.16 2.47 11.42
CA LEU A 12 10.86 1.48 10.38
C LEU A 12 9.70 0.57 10.75
N THR A 13 9.62 0.10 12.01
CA THR A 13 8.47 -0.64 12.51
C THR A 13 7.21 0.23 12.53
N ALA A 14 7.31 1.52 12.80
CA ALA A 14 6.19 2.45 12.72
C ALA A 14 5.69 2.63 11.28
N LEU A 15 6.59 2.65 10.26
CA LEU A 15 6.18 2.72 8.84
C LEU A 15 5.55 1.42 8.34
N CYS A 16 6.09 0.26 8.71
CA CYS A 16 5.48 -1.02 8.36
C CYS A 16 4.18 -1.28 9.12
N GLY A 17 4.07 -0.80 10.36
CA GLY A 17 2.84 -0.89 11.16
C GLY A 17 1.78 0.17 10.84
N SER A 18 2.18 1.35 10.34
CA SER A 18 1.26 2.47 10.07
C SER A 18 0.68 2.49 8.65
N LEU A 19 1.14 1.62 7.73
CA LEU A 19 0.53 1.45 6.39
C LEU A 19 -0.68 0.50 6.42
N SER A 20 -1.46 0.51 7.50
CA SER A 20 -2.63 -0.35 7.64
C SER A 20 -3.75 -0.03 6.65
N ALA A 21 -3.96 1.25 6.30
CA ALA A 21 -4.93 1.61 5.26
C ALA A 21 -4.29 1.42 3.88
N THR A 22 -4.64 0.32 3.20
CA THR A 22 -3.99 -0.11 1.97
C THR A 22 -4.77 0.34 0.71
N PRO A 23 -4.56 1.57 0.22
CA PRO A 23 -5.09 1.98 -1.07
C PRO A 23 -4.56 1.06 -2.18
N SER A 24 -5.25 1.03 -3.33
CA SER A 24 -4.77 0.28 -4.49
C SER A 24 -3.36 0.70 -4.86
N GLY A 25 -2.44 -0.25 -4.92
CA GLY A 25 -1.00 0.05 -5.06
C GLY A 25 -0.18 -1.16 -5.48
N LEU A 26 1.12 -1.01 -5.40
CA LEU A 26 2.09 -2.10 -5.53
C LEU A 26 2.18 -2.87 -4.20
N ASN A 27 3.39 -3.11 -3.71
CA ASN A 27 3.60 -3.79 -2.43
C ASN A 27 3.37 -2.82 -1.26
N ASN A 28 4.17 -1.75 -1.20
CA ASN A 28 4.14 -0.76 -0.12
C ASN A 28 3.79 0.66 -0.58
N ILE A 29 3.76 0.93 -1.89
CA ILE A 29 3.44 2.25 -2.40
C ILE A 29 2.07 2.29 -3.10
N PRO A 30 1.30 3.39 -2.95
CA PRO A 30 0.11 3.59 -3.76
C PRO A 30 0.45 3.80 -5.24
N THR A 31 -0.49 3.44 -6.12
CA THR A 31 -0.46 3.82 -7.54
C THR A 31 -1.58 4.80 -7.85
N ALA A 32 -1.64 5.31 -9.09
CA ALA A 32 -2.76 6.15 -9.52
C ALA A 32 -4.05 5.37 -9.81
N ASP A 33 -4.00 4.04 -9.78
CA ASP A 33 -5.17 3.20 -10.00
C ASP A 33 -6.13 3.27 -8.80
N VAL A 34 -7.40 3.17 -9.07
CA VAL A 34 -8.47 3.03 -8.08
C VAL A 34 -9.29 1.78 -8.37
N THR A 35 -9.89 1.21 -7.34
CA THR A 35 -10.87 0.13 -7.50
C THR A 35 -11.97 0.59 -8.47
N PRO A 36 -12.37 -0.21 -9.47
CA PRO A 36 -13.43 0.17 -10.39
C PRO A 36 -14.78 0.38 -9.67
N MET A 37 -15.63 1.25 -10.23
CA MET A 37 -17.01 1.43 -9.77
C MET A 37 -17.78 0.09 -9.84
N GLY A 38 -18.59 -0.19 -8.83
CA GLY A 38 -19.35 -1.46 -8.72
C GLY A 38 -18.49 -2.64 -8.28
N VAL A 39 -17.25 -2.37 -7.81
CA VAL A 39 -16.35 -3.38 -7.26
C VAL A 39 -16.03 -3.04 -5.82
N GLY A 40 -16.18 -4.02 -4.94
CA GLY A 40 -15.67 -3.99 -3.58
C GLY A 40 -14.58 -5.06 -3.42
N VAL A 41 -13.60 -4.79 -2.58
CA VAL A 41 -12.52 -5.74 -2.27
C VAL A 41 -12.41 -5.88 -0.76
N ILE A 42 -12.62 -7.11 -0.27
CA ILE A 42 -12.27 -7.46 1.11
C ILE A 42 -10.84 -7.99 1.09
N GLN A 43 -10.02 -7.47 1.97
CA GLN A 43 -8.59 -7.79 2.07
C GLN A 43 -8.30 -8.46 3.41
N ALA A 44 -7.55 -9.55 3.39
CA ALA A 44 -7.02 -10.20 4.59
C ALA A 44 -5.51 -10.37 4.41
N PHE A 45 -4.70 -9.86 5.32
CA PHE A 45 -3.25 -9.95 5.18
C PHE A 45 -2.52 -10.06 6.52
N SER A 46 -1.33 -10.64 6.45
CA SER A 46 -0.42 -10.79 7.59
C SER A 46 1.00 -10.47 7.18
N ASN A 47 1.74 -9.89 8.12
CA ASN A 47 3.16 -9.63 8.01
C ASN A 47 3.94 -10.62 8.88
N PHE A 48 5.11 -11.04 8.41
CA PHE A 48 5.99 -11.99 9.07
C PHE A 48 7.43 -11.50 8.99
N GLY A 49 8.16 -11.56 10.09
CA GLY A 49 9.57 -11.17 10.18
C GLY A 49 10.10 -11.41 11.58
N ASN A 50 11.41 -11.34 11.77
CA ASN A 50 12.00 -11.54 13.10
C ASN A 50 11.69 -10.37 14.04
N ASP A 51 11.64 -9.15 13.47
CA ASP A 51 11.39 -7.90 14.21
C ASP A 51 9.94 -7.42 14.12
N VAL A 52 9.06 -8.24 13.55
CA VAL A 52 7.64 -7.92 13.38
C VAL A 52 6.80 -8.93 14.15
N ASP A 53 6.02 -8.46 15.10
CA ASP A 53 4.97 -9.27 15.70
C ASP A 53 4.00 -9.69 14.60
N SER A 54 3.79 -11.00 14.43
CA SER A 54 2.85 -11.54 13.44
C SER A 54 1.48 -10.92 13.68
N ASP A 55 1.02 -10.16 12.73
CA ASP A 55 -0.24 -9.44 12.78
C ASP A 55 -1.24 -9.99 11.76
N PHE A 56 -2.50 -9.77 12.00
CA PHE A 56 -3.57 -10.06 11.05
C PHE A 56 -4.41 -8.81 10.84
N ASN A 57 -4.54 -8.43 9.57
CA ASN A 57 -5.25 -7.24 9.16
C ASN A 57 -6.43 -7.60 8.28
N LEU A 58 -7.54 -6.92 8.48
CA LEU A 58 -8.70 -6.95 7.59
C LEU A 58 -8.95 -5.56 7.02
N GLY A 59 -9.24 -5.51 5.74
CA GLY A 59 -9.55 -4.28 5.04
C GLY A 59 -10.72 -4.44 4.07
N PHE A 60 -11.29 -3.31 3.72
CA PHE A 60 -12.29 -3.18 2.67
C PHE A 60 -12.00 -1.93 1.86
N LYS A 61 -12.14 -2.03 0.53
CA LYS A 61 -12.13 -0.86 -0.35
C LYS A 61 -13.14 -1.00 -1.48
N THR A 62 -13.59 0.14 -2.00
CA THR A 62 -14.54 0.21 -3.11
C THR A 62 -14.28 1.41 -4.00
N GLY A 63 -14.59 1.23 -5.28
CA GLY A 63 -14.53 2.30 -6.27
C GLY A 63 -15.84 3.05 -6.39
N LEU A 64 -15.74 4.35 -6.58
CA LEU A 64 -16.86 5.25 -6.81
C LEU A 64 -16.60 6.07 -8.08
N ASP A 65 -17.68 6.36 -8.82
CA ASP A 65 -17.67 7.34 -9.90
C ASP A 65 -18.63 8.48 -9.51
N VAL A 66 -18.07 9.66 -9.37
CA VAL A 66 -18.85 10.86 -9.03
C VAL A 66 -18.65 11.88 -10.16
N PHE A 67 -19.68 12.07 -10.97
CA PHE A 67 -19.63 12.95 -12.17
C PHE A 67 -18.48 12.65 -13.13
N GLY A 68 -18.19 11.36 -13.38
CA GLY A 68 -17.09 10.92 -14.26
C GLY A 68 -15.70 10.97 -13.60
N GLN A 69 -15.63 11.32 -12.35
CA GLN A 69 -14.39 11.34 -11.55
C GLN A 69 -14.28 10.05 -10.72
N LYS A 70 -13.11 9.42 -10.78
CA LYS A 70 -12.87 8.10 -10.16
C LYS A 70 -12.24 8.24 -8.79
N PHE A 71 -12.92 7.68 -7.79
CA PHE A 71 -12.47 7.65 -6.40
C PHE A 71 -12.37 6.22 -5.88
N GLU A 72 -11.55 6.04 -4.88
CA GLU A 72 -11.50 4.85 -4.03
C GLU A 72 -11.63 5.27 -2.59
N LEU A 73 -12.49 4.58 -1.86
CA LEU A 73 -12.58 4.69 -0.40
C LEU A 73 -12.35 3.33 0.22
N GLY A 74 -11.74 3.31 1.39
CA GLY A 74 -11.56 2.07 2.13
C GLY A 74 -11.26 2.30 3.59
N ALA A 75 -11.25 1.19 4.31
CA ALA A 75 -10.93 1.12 5.72
C ALA A 75 -10.20 -0.18 6.01
N ASP A 76 -9.21 -0.13 6.88
CA ASP A 76 -8.49 -1.28 7.39
C ASP A 76 -8.49 -1.29 8.92
N SER A 77 -8.42 -2.48 9.48
CA SER A 77 -8.29 -2.68 10.91
C SER A 77 -7.25 -3.76 11.18
N HIS A 78 -6.39 -3.45 12.11
CA HIS A 78 -5.44 -4.40 12.66
C HIS A 78 -6.13 -5.24 13.74
N ILE A 79 -6.16 -6.55 13.56
CA ILE A 79 -6.82 -7.46 14.50
C ILE A 79 -5.77 -8.09 15.41
N LEU A 80 -5.69 -7.57 16.63
CA LEU A 80 -4.86 -8.14 17.69
C LEU A 80 -5.70 -9.05 18.59
N PRO A 81 -5.15 -10.19 19.07
CA PRO A 81 -5.88 -11.13 19.92
C PRO A 81 -6.44 -10.51 21.21
N ASP A 82 -5.72 -9.55 21.80
CA ASP A 82 -6.01 -9.00 23.12
C ASP A 82 -6.52 -7.56 23.12
N LYS A 83 -6.38 -6.85 22.01
CA LYS A 83 -6.81 -5.44 21.88
C LYS A 83 -7.22 -5.20 20.43
N GLY A 84 -8.47 -4.92 20.17
CA GLY A 84 -8.87 -4.46 18.84
C GLY A 84 -7.87 -3.41 18.33
N GLY A 85 -7.43 -3.54 17.08
CA GLY A 85 -6.54 -2.56 16.44
C GLY A 85 -7.28 -1.28 16.07
N PRO A 86 -6.57 -0.19 15.73
CA PRO A 86 -7.21 1.01 15.23
C PRO A 86 -7.95 0.71 13.92
N VAL A 87 -9.08 1.38 13.73
CA VAL A 87 -9.72 1.43 12.41
C VAL A 87 -9.26 2.69 11.70
N VAL A 88 -8.63 2.51 10.54
CA VAL A 88 -8.10 3.61 9.74
C VAL A 88 -8.76 3.62 8.36
N PHE A 89 -8.97 4.81 7.83
CA PHE A 89 -9.61 5.03 6.55
C PHE A 89 -8.61 5.55 5.53
N HIS A 90 -8.92 5.32 4.26
CA HIS A 90 -8.21 5.96 3.15
C HIS A 90 -9.20 6.46 2.09
N ALA A 91 -8.76 7.47 1.38
CA ALA A 91 -9.43 7.98 0.20
C ALA A 91 -8.39 8.27 -0.89
N LYS A 92 -8.74 7.96 -2.14
CA LYS A 92 -7.89 8.23 -3.30
C LYS A 92 -8.73 8.72 -4.47
N TYR A 93 -8.17 9.65 -5.23
CA TYR A 93 -8.69 10.18 -6.48
C TYR A 93 -7.75 9.86 -7.63
N SER A 94 -8.28 9.45 -8.78
CA SER A 94 -7.52 9.13 -9.98
C SER A 94 -7.87 10.10 -11.11
N LEU A 95 -6.88 10.82 -11.61
CA LEU A 95 -6.99 11.81 -12.68
C LEU A 95 -6.16 11.41 -13.89
N PRO A 96 -6.75 10.79 -14.93
CA PRO A 96 -6.05 10.51 -16.18
C PRO A 96 -5.84 11.82 -16.97
N PHE A 97 -4.63 12.04 -17.49
CA PHE A 97 -4.34 13.22 -18.33
C PHE A 97 -4.73 13.03 -19.78
N GLY A 98 -5.03 11.82 -20.21
CA GLY A 98 -5.45 11.47 -21.57
C GLY A 98 -4.89 10.12 -22.02
N GLU A 99 -5.27 9.71 -23.22
CA GLU A 99 -4.78 8.46 -23.81
C GLU A 99 -3.27 8.51 -24.04
N GLY A 100 -2.55 7.47 -23.58
CA GLY A 100 -1.10 7.39 -23.68
C GLY A 100 -0.33 8.36 -22.77
N LEU A 101 -1.02 9.11 -21.91
CA LEU A 101 -0.41 10.01 -20.94
C LEU A 101 -0.47 9.40 -19.52
N PRO A 102 0.37 9.89 -18.60
CA PRO A 102 0.31 9.45 -17.20
C PRO A 102 -1.05 9.70 -16.55
N THR A 103 -1.33 8.95 -15.52
CA THR A 103 -2.44 9.18 -14.59
C THR A 103 -1.89 9.68 -13.26
N LEU A 104 -2.51 10.71 -12.70
CA LEU A 104 -2.19 11.23 -11.37
C LEU A 104 -3.14 10.60 -10.34
N GLY A 105 -2.57 10.02 -9.29
CA GLY A 105 -3.27 9.61 -8.07
C GLY A 105 -2.99 10.61 -6.96
N LEU A 106 -4.04 11.08 -6.30
CA LEU A 106 -3.96 11.88 -5.09
C LEU A 106 -4.70 11.14 -3.99
N GLY A 107 -4.11 11.02 -2.81
CA GLY A 107 -4.77 10.28 -1.76
C GLY A 107 -4.30 10.64 -0.36
N VAL A 108 -5.05 10.11 0.59
CA VAL A 108 -4.74 10.14 2.01
C VAL A 108 -5.07 8.77 2.61
N ALA A 109 -4.18 8.27 3.45
CA ALA A 109 -4.31 7.04 4.20
C ALA A 109 -4.10 7.29 5.70
N ASN A 110 -4.34 6.29 6.53
CA ASN A 110 -4.21 6.36 8.00
C ASN A 110 -5.09 7.43 8.65
N ILE A 111 -6.28 7.67 8.14
CA ILE A 111 -7.24 8.60 8.75
C ILE A 111 -7.92 7.87 9.90
N ALA A 112 -7.54 8.16 11.13
CA ALA A 112 -8.23 7.69 12.33
C ALA A 112 -9.33 8.68 12.74
N LEU A 113 -10.48 8.16 13.18
CA LEU A 113 -11.62 8.99 13.60
C LEU A 113 -11.57 9.35 15.09
N THR A 114 -10.82 8.63 15.89
CA THR A 114 -10.65 8.89 17.32
C THR A 114 -9.20 9.22 17.63
N ASN A 115 -8.95 9.96 18.72
CA ASN A 115 -7.58 10.24 19.15
C ASN A 115 -6.85 8.95 19.56
N ASP A 116 -7.54 8.04 20.25
CA ASP A 116 -6.95 6.76 20.66
C ASP A 116 -6.51 5.92 19.44
N ASP A 117 -7.29 5.92 18.35
CA ASP A 117 -6.91 5.22 17.13
C ASP A 117 -5.75 5.95 16.43
N ARG A 118 -5.72 7.28 16.45
CA ARG A 118 -4.64 8.07 15.87
C ARG A 118 -3.30 7.85 16.58
N ASP A 119 -3.31 7.83 17.91
CA ASP A 119 -2.11 7.56 18.72
C ASP A 119 -1.52 6.16 18.44
N ARG A 120 -2.36 5.23 17.96
CA ARG A 120 -1.98 3.85 17.64
C ARG A 120 -1.67 3.63 16.17
N ALA A 121 -2.30 4.35 15.26
CA ALA A 121 -2.13 4.23 13.80
C ALA A 121 -1.06 5.17 13.24
N GLY A 122 -0.70 6.20 13.99
CA GLY A 122 0.17 7.27 13.53
C GLY A 122 -0.57 8.35 12.71
N ASP A 123 0.20 9.31 12.21
CA ASP A 123 -0.32 10.45 11.48
C ASP A 123 -0.85 10.05 10.08
N PRO A 124 -1.83 10.80 9.55
CA PRO A 124 -2.29 10.62 8.18
C PRO A 124 -1.15 10.75 7.17
N PHE A 125 -1.14 9.84 6.20
CA PHE A 125 -0.20 9.81 5.09
C PHE A 125 -0.89 10.36 3.84
N THR A 126 -0.55 11.58 3.43
CA THR A 126 -1.04 12.21 2.21
C THR A 126 -0.04 11.99 1.09
N TYR A 127 -0.48 11.69 -0.13
CA TYR A 127 0.43 11.41 -1.23
C TYR A 127 -0.08 11.88 -2.59
N ALA A 128 0.88 12.09 -3.49
CA ALA A 128 0.67 12.25 -4.92
C ALA A 128 1.54 11.25 -5.68
N VAL A 129 0.99 10.53 -6.64
CA VAL A 129 1.72 9.54 -7.45
C VAL A 129 1.31 9.63 -8.91
N LEU A 130 2.28 9.59 -9.81
CA LEU A 130 2.10 9.43 -11.24
C LEU A 130 2.31 7.97 -11.62
N SER A 131 1.40 7.42 -12.42
CA SER A 131 1.51 6.08 -13.00
C SER A 131 1.45 6.18 -14.52
N HIS A 132 2.34 5.48 -15.22
CA HIS A 132 2.39 5.47 -16.66
C HIS A 132 2.68 4.08 -17.23
N ASP A 133 1.93 3.70 -18.27
CA ASP A 133 2.12 2.46 -19.00
C ASP A 133 3.00 2.71 -20.22
N PHE A 134 4.12 2.00 -20.32
CA PHE A 134 5.05 2.08 -21.44
C PHE A 134 4.71 1.05 -22.52
N GLY A 135 3.48 1.12 -23.05
CA GLY A 135 3.04 0.28 -24.16
C GLY A 135 2.94 -1.20 -23.80
N GLY A 136 2.57 -1.54 -22.58
CA GLY A 136 2.46 -2.92 -22.10
C GLY A 136 3.80 -3.61 -21.82
N MET A 137 4.93 -2.92 -22.03
CA MET A 137 6.24 -3.48 -21.64
C MET A 137 6.37 -3.55 -20.13
N PHE A 138 6.03 -2.47 -19.45
CA PHE A 138 5.94 -2.34 -17.99
C PHE A 138 5.18 -1.06 -17.65
N ARG A 139 4.73 -0.92 -16.42
CA ARG A 139 4.24 0.35 -15.88
C ARG A 139 5.23 0.88 -14.85
N ALA A 140 5.39 2.20 -14.80
CA ALA A 140 6.21 2.88 -13.82
C ALA A 140 5.36 3.82 -12.97
N HIS A 141 5.78 3.96 -11.72
CA HIS A 141 5.13 4.78 -10.72
C HIS A 141 6.18 5.64 -10.03
N ALA A 142 5.89 6.93 -9.88
CA ALA A 142 6.74 7.87 -9.15
C ALA A 142 5.86 8.82 -8.35
N GLY A 143 6.17 9.00 -7.08
CA GLY A 143 5.35 9.81 -6.20
C GLY A 143 6.09 10.35 -5.01
N TYR A 144 5.35 11.11 -4.22
CA TYR A 144 5.83 11.71 -2.99
C TYR A 144 4.74 11.61 -1.92
N GLY A 145 5.13 11.16 -0.75
CA GLY A 145 4.29 11.08 0.43
C GLY A 145 4.64 12.15 1.44
N PHE A 146 3.60 12.68 2.08
CA PHE A 146 3.71 13.73 3.09
C PHE A 146 3.14 13.19 4.39
N GLN A 147 3.92 13.21 5.44
CA GLN A 147 3.52 12.90 6.81
C GLN A 147 4.15 13.93 7.74
N THR A 148 3.60 14.13 8.92
CA THR A 148 3.97 15.25 9.82
C THR A 148 5.49 15.35 10.05
N ASP A 149 6.13 14.21 10.33
CA ASP A 149 7.55 14.15 10.67
C ASP A 149 8.40 13.43 9.60
N ASN A 150 7.76 12.82 8.59
CA ASN A 150 8.46 12.02 7.59
C ASN A 150 7.84 12.21 6.20
N ASN A 151 8.66 12.64 5.27
CA ASN A 151 8.29 12.64 3.86
C ASN A 151 8.91 11.43 3.16
N SER A 152 8.30 10.96 2.07
CA SER A 152 8.75 9.76 1.39
C SER A 152 8.80 9.95 -0.11
N VAL A 153 9.89 9.56 -0.75
CA VAL A 153 9.93 9.37 -2.20
C VAL A 153 9.42 7.95 -2.50
N LEU A 154 8.50 7.84 -3.46
CA LEU A 154 7.83 6.61 -3.84
C LEU A 154 8.20 6.29 -5.29
N LEU A 155 8.82 5.15 -5.54
CA LEU A 155 9.16 4.68 -6.88
C LEU A 155 8.68 3.24 -7.04
N GLY A 156 8.20 2.86 -8.23
CA GLY A 156 7.77 1.49 -8.43
C GLY A 156 7.64 1.10 -9.89
N LEU A 157 7.67 -0.20 -10.11
CA LEU A 157 7.47 -0.82 -11.41
C LEU A 157 6.56 -2.03 -11.26
N ASP A 158 5.71 -2.25 -12.25
CA ASP A 158 4.98 -3.50 -12.39
C ASP A 158 4.93 -3.98 -13.84
N LYS A 159 4.73 -5.27 -14.00
CA LYS A 159 4.48 -5.90 -15.29
C LYS A 159 3.52 -7.07 -15.16
N THR A 160 2.49 -7.06 -15.99
CA THR A 160 1.52 -8.15 -16.09
C THR A 160 1.97 -9.19 -17.11
N PHE A 161 1.86 -10.46 -16.73
CA PHE A 161 2.05 -11.64 -17.56
C PHE A 161 0.78 -12.49 -17.55
N LYS A 162 0.56 -13.29 -18.58
CA LYS A 162 -0.46 -14.34 -18.58
C LYS A 162 0.18 -15.67 -18.22
N VAL A 163 -0.26 -16.26 -17.12
CA VAL A 163 0.16 -17.59 -16.66
C VAL A 163 -1.10 -18.42 -16.43
N LEU A 164 -1.21 -19.54 -17.15
CA LEU A 164 -2.40 -20.40 -17.12
C LEU A 164 -3.70 -19.60 -17.38
N GLU A 165 -3.68 -18.72 -18.38
CA GLU A 165 -4.77 -17.80 -18.78
C GLU A 165 -5.17 -16.75 -17.71
N ARG A 166 -4.43 -16.66 -16.62
CA ARG A 166 -4.66 -15.72 -15.52
C ARG A 166 -3.58 -14.66 -15.44
N ASP A 167 -3.90 -13.53 -14.85
CA ASP A 167 -2.95 -12.47 -14.64
C ASP A 167 -2.00 -12.77 -13.48
N LEU A 168 -0.71 -12.73 -13.78
CA LEU A 168 0.39 -12.62 -12.83
C LEU A 168 1.03 -11.27 -13.00
N VAL A 169 0.97 -10.42 -11.98
CA VAL A 169 1.64 -9.12 -11.97
C VAL A 169 2.87 -9.21 -11.08
N LEU A 170 4.05 -9.08 -11.66
CA LEU A 170 5.28 -8.90 -10.90
C LEU A 170 5.42 -7.44 -10.53
N ARG A 171 5.79 -7.15 -9.28
CA ARG A 171 5.83 -5.79 -8.71
C ARG A 171 7.11 -5.59 -7.92
N THR A 172 7.67 -4.39 -8.05
CA THR A 172 8.77 -3.93 -7.20
C THR A 172 8.55 -2.47 -6.86
N ASP A 173 8.88 -2.09 -5.66
CA ASP A 173 8.85 -0.71 -5.22
C ASP A 173 10.03 -0.36 -4.31
N LEU A 174 10.26 0.93 -4.20
CA LEU A 174 11.32 1.53 -3.43
C LEU A 174 10.74 2.76 -2.73
N ILE A 175 10.88 2.80 -1.42
CA ILE A 175 10.47 3.92 -0.58
C ILE A 175 11.70 4.51 0.08
N GLN A 176 11.85 5.83 -0.01
CA GLN A 176 12.80 6.60 0.79
C GLN A 176 12.05 7.33 1.89
N ILE A 177 12.55 7.24 3.11
CA ILE A 177 12.09 8.05 4.24
C ILE A 177 13.00 9.28 4.29
N ALA A 178 12.45 10.45 3.95
CA ALA A 178 13.25 11.60 3.56
C ALA A 178 14.21 12.15 4.64
N ASP A 179 13.87 12.00 5.91
CA ASP A 179 14.68 12.59 6.99
C ASP A 179 15.80 11.65 7.48
N GLU A 180 15.81 10.39 7.09
CA GLU A 180 16.74 9.38 7.59
C GLU A 180 17.64 8.76 6.53
N SER A 181 17.60 9.18 5.28
CA SER A 181 18.37 8.57 4.17
C SER A 181 18.10 7.06 3.95
N ASP A 182 17.12 6.51 4.65
CA ASP A 182 16.86 5.08 4.66
C ASP A 182 15.91 4.71 3.52
N TRP A 183 16.25 3.63 2.85
CA TRP A 183 15.48 3.09 1.76
C TRP A 183 14.97 1.70 2.11
N MET A 184 13.77 1.39 1.67
CA MET A 184 13.21 0.05 1.71
C MET A 184 12.83 -0.36 0.29
N ALA A 185 13.36 -1.49 -0.18
CA ALA A 185 12.96 -2.09 -1.45
C ALA A 185 12.02 -3.25 -1.21
N SER A 186 11.04 -3.41 -2.11
CA SER A 186 10.13 -4.55 -2.08
C SER A 186 10.04 -5.22 -3.42
N PHE A 187 9.90 -6.54 -3.39
CA PHE A 187 9.63 -7.36 -4.56
C PHE A 187 8.54 -8.36 -4.25
N GLY A 188 7.57 -8.47 -5.16
CA GLY A 188 6.44 -9.36 -4.96
C GLY A 188 5.63 -9.62 -6.21
N PHE A 189 4.51 -10.27 -6.00
CA PHE A 189 3.58 -10.59 -7.07
C PHE A 189 2.12 -10.48 -6.62
N LEU A 190 1.26 -10.31 -7.62
CA LEU A 190 -0.19 -10.48 -7.52
C LEU A 190 -0.57 -11.56 -8.52
N TYR A 191 -1.35 -12.56 -8.09
CA TYR A 191 -1.83 -13.62 -8.96
C TYR A 191 -3.35 -13.83 -8.80
N ALA A 192 -4.06 -13.76 -9.92
CA ALA A 192 -5.49 -13.99 -9.97
C ALA A 192 -5.78 -15.49 -9.86
N LEU A 193 -5.97 -16.02 -8.64
CA LEU A 193 -6.35 -17.41 -8.40
C LEU A 193 -7.72 -17.76 -8.99
N HIS A 194 -8.65 -16.81 -8.92
CA HIS A 194 -10.01 -16.89 -9.44
C HIS A 194 -10.47 -15.48 -9.82
N GLU A 195 -11.56 -15.32 -10.57
CA GLU A 195 -12.13 -14.01 -10.89
C GLU A 195 -12.54 -13.19 -9.64
N HIS A 196 -12.76 -13.88 -8.51
CA HIS A 196 -13.13 -13.31 -7.23
C HIS A 196 -12.04 -13.43 -6.16
N VAL A 197 -10.89 -14.06 -6.47
CA VAL A 197 -9.84 -14.30 -5.47
C VAL A 197 -8.48 -13.98 -6.06
N VAL A 198 -7.78 -13.05 -5.43
CA VAL A 198 -6.43 -12.63 -5.83
C VAL A 198 -5.48 -12.84 -4.64
N LEU A 199 -4.39 -13.52 -4.90
CA LEU A 199 -3.28 -13.68 -3.97
C LEU A 199 -2.22 -12.63 -4.27
N GLU A 200 -1.76 -11.96 -3.23
CA GLU A 200 -0.59 -11.10 -3.27
C GLU A 200 0.43 -11.60 -2.25
N SER A 201 1.71 -11.53 -2.60
CA SER A 201 2.79 -11.76 -1.64
C SER A 201 4.01 -10.97 -2.03
N TRP A 202 4.70 -10.44 -1.04
CA TRP A 202 5.93 -9.70 -1.25
C TRP A 202 6.88 -9.77 -0.06
N MET A 203 8.13 -9.48 -0.33
CA MET A 203 9.18 -9.26 0.65
C MET A 203 9.57 -7.80 0.59
N SER A 204 9.72 -7.18 1.75
CA SER A 204 10.27 -5.83 1.93
C SER A 204 11.59 -5.93 2.67
N GLN A 205 12.63 -5.31 2.11
CA GLN A 205 13.98 -5.31 2.65
C GLN A 205 14.43 -3.88 2.91
N PRO A 206 14.57 -3.47 4.17
CA PRO A 206 15.27 -2.24 4.53
C PRO A 206 16.75 -2.30 4.06
N PHE A 207 17.33 -1.13 3.69
CA PHE A 207 18.74 -1.05 3.27
C PHE A 207 19.69 -0.84 4.43
N ASP A 208 19.15 -0.50 5.60
CA ASP A 208 19.88 -0.58 6.86
C ASP A 208 19.95 -2.02 7.37
N ASP A 209 20.43 -2.22 8.60
CA ASP A 209 20.57 -3.54 9.21
C ASP A 209 19.24 -4.22 9.61
N GLY A 210 18.09 -3.75 9.09
CA GLY A 210 16.76 -4.30 9.37
C GLY A 210 16.53 -5.65 8.70
N ASP A 211 15.81 -6.55 9.40
CA ASP A 211 15.41 -7.85 8.89
C ASP A 211 14.32 -7.74 7.79
N PRO A 212 14.29 -8.67 6.83
CA PRO A 212 13.26 -8.68 5.80
C PRO A 212 11.86 -8.97 6.38
N ILE A 213 10.85 -8.29 5.83
CA ILE A 213 9.45 -8.47 6.18
C ILE A 213 8.75 -9.15 5.01
N PHE A 214 8.06 -10.24 5.29
CA PHE A 214 7.24 -10.95 4.31
C PHE A 214 5.77 -10.65 4.55
N THR A 215 5.03 -10.35 3.49
CA THR A 215 3.59 -10.13 3.54
C THR A 215 2.88 -11.11 2.62
N VAL A 216 1.79 -11.65 3.13
CA VAL A 216 0.84 -12.46 2.35
C VAL A 216 -0.54 -11.84 2.49
N LYS A 217 -1.22 -11.64 1.36
CA LYS A 217 -2.52 -10.96 1.29
C LYS A 217 -3.47 -11.71 0.36
N LEU A 218 -4.69 -11.91 0.82
CA LEU A 218 -5.80 -12.41 0.01
C LEU A 218 -6.83 -11.30 -0.20
N ASN A 219 -7.23 -11.11 -1.44
CA ASN A 219 -8.29 -10.17 -1.82
C ASN A 219 -9.49 -10.95 -2.35
N PHE A 220 -10.65 -10.67 -1.80
CA PHE A 220 -11.93 -11.19 -2.27
C PHE A 220 -12.66 -10.08 -3.03
N VAL A 221 -12.81 -10.26 -4.33
CA VAL A 221 -13.38 -9.27 -5.26
C VAL A 221 -14.88 -9.51 -5.38
N LEU A 222 -15.66 -8.52 -4.98
CA LEU A 222 -17.11 -8.49 -5.07
C LEU A 222 -17.52 -7.57 -6.21
N LYS A 223 -18.44 -8.01 -7.07
CA LYS A 223 -19.04 -7.20 -8.15
C LYS A 223 -20.53 -7.01 -7.85
N PHE A 224 -21.04 -5.78 -7.89
CA PHE A 224 -22.42 -5.42 -7.61
C PHE A 224 -22.93 -4.30 -8.54
#